data_491262ef872b069d2cb3607a2a26e1b7
#
_entry.id   491262ef872b069d2cb3607a2a26e1b7
#
_cell.length_a   1.000
_cell.length_b   1.000
_cell.length_c   1.000
_cell.angle_alpha   90.00
_cell.angle_beta   90.00
_cell.angle_gamma   90.00
#
_symmetry.space_group_name_H-M   'P 1'
#
loop_
_entity.id
_entity.type
_entity.pdbx_description
1 polymer ?
#
loop_
_entity_poly.entity_id
_entity_poly.type
_entity_poly.pdbx_seq_one_letter_code
_entity_poly.pdbx_strand_id
1 'polypeptide(L)'
;MAVIRAVKELFDPAGLLNPGVIFNDAPPRCHPSHFKLLPLIDPLIDRCIECGFCEVNCLTCGLLLSSRQRIVVRREIARLKASGENPRLVREIERGYRYPGERTCAGDGLCSTNYPVGINTGEQTYALRALRVPPGSLRPAVSPG
;
A
#
# COMPACT_ATOMS: atom_id res chain seq x y z
N MET A 1 -18.20 -18.08 -21.73
CA MET A 1 -17.76 -16.82 -22.38
C MET A 1 -18.75 -16.28 -23.42
N ALA A 2 -19.46 -17.11 -24.20
CA ALA A 2 -20.41 -16.63 -25.21
C ALA A 2 -21.55 -15.76 -24.64
N VAL A 3 -22.15 -16.15 -23.51
CA VAL A 3 -23.24 -15.38 -22.88
C VAL A 3 -22.77 -13.98 -22.44
N ILE A 4 -21.58 -13.87 -21.86
CA ILE A 4 -21.04 -12.58 -21.40
C ILE A 4 -20.76 -11.66 -22.61
N ARG A 5 -20.31 -12.21 -23.74
CA ARG A 5 -20.11 -11.46 -24.98
C ARG A 5 -21.45 -10.94 -25.51
N ALA A 6 -22.49 -11.79 -25.58
CA ALA A 6 -23.82 -11.39 -26.00
C ALA A 6 -24.40 -10.27 -25.12
N VAL A 7 -24.24 -10.36 -23.80
CA VAL A 7 -24.65 -9.30 -22.88
C VAL A 7 -23.89 -8.00 -23.16
N LYS A 8 -22.54 -8.08 -23.36
CA LYS A 8 -21.73 -6.91 -23.69
C LYS A 8 -22.21 -6.24 -24.99
N GLU A 9 -22.45 -7.01 -26.04
CA GLU A 9 -22.90 -6.52 -27.33
C GLU A 9 -24.30 -5.89 -27.27
N LEU A 10 -25.18 -6.43 -26.41
CA LEU A 10 -26.52 -5.89 -26.21
C LEU A 10 -26.49 -4.50 -25.53
N PHE A 11 -25.66 -4.32 -24.50
CA PHE A 11 -25.61 -3.08 -23.71
C PHE A 11 -24.57 -2.07 -24.22
N ASP A 12 -23.61 -2.50 -25.01
CA ASP A 12 -22.55 -1.64 -25.54
C ASP A 12 -22.20 -2.04 -26.98
N PRO A 13 -23.14 -1.89 -27.90
CA PRO A 13 -22.95 -2.28 -29.31
C PRO A 13 -21.82 -1.48 -29.99
N ALA A 14 -21.55 -0.27 -29.53
CA ALA A 14 -20.47 0.58 -30.06
C ALA A 14 -19.10 0.31 -29.40
N GLY A 15 -19.03 -0.56 -28.41
CA GLY A 15 -17.78 -0.93 -27.72
C GLY A 15 -17.11 0.22 -26.98
N LEU A 16 -17.87 1.18 -26.45
CA LEU A 16 -17.36 2.38 -25.79
C LEU A 16 -17.03 2.16 -24.31
N LEU A 17 -17.74 1.23 -23.67
CA LEU A 17 -17.58 0.98 -22.23
C LEU A 17 -16.43 -0.01 -21.98
N ASN A 18 -15.36 0.45 -21.39
CA ASN A 18 -14.18 -0.36 -21.05
C ASN A 18 -13.69 -1.25 -22.22
N PRO A 19 -13.33 -0.69 -23.38
CA PRO A 19 -12.93 -1.45 -24.55
C PRO A 19 -11.70 -2.31 -24.22
N GLY A 20 -11.74 -3.59 -24.60
CA GLY A 20 -10.62 -4.51 -24.44
C GLY A 20 -10.37 -5.00 -23.01
N VAL A 21 -11.22 -4.71 -22.02
CA VAL A 21 -11.00 -5.13 -20.62
C VAL A 21 -11.39 -6.59 -20.41
N ILE A 22 -12.60 -6.99 -20.82
CA ILE A 22 -13.08 -8.37 -20.66
C ILE A 22 -12.85 -9.20 -21.92
N PHE A 23 -13.11 -8.59 -23.10
CA PHE A 23 -12.89 -9.18 -24.40
C PHE A 23 -11.82 -8.40 -25.13
N ASN A 24 -10.64 -8.99 -25.25
CA ASN A 24 -9.52 -8.39 -25.96
C ASN A 24 -9.01 -9.40 -26.99
N ASP A 25 -9.34 -9.16 -28.26
CA ASP A 25 -8.87 -9.96 -29.38
C ASP A 25 -7.50 -9.49 -29.90
N ALA A 26 -6.97 -8.37 -29.36
CA ALA A 26 -5.63 -7.89 -29.65
C ALA A 26 -4.56 -8.67 -28.86
N PRO A 27 -3.36 -8.86 -29.44
CA PRO A 27 -2.27 -9.44 -28.67
C PRO A 27 -1.99 -8.62 -27.42
N PRO A 28 -1.41 -9.19 -26.35
CA PRO A 28 -1.35 -8.65 -24.98
C PRO A 28 -0.53 -7.36 -24.83
N ARG A 29 -0.70 -6.43 -25.77
CA ARG A 29 -0.03 -5.11 -25.76
C ARG A 29 -0.62 -4.15 -24.72
N CYS A 30 -1.91 -4.33 -24.37
CA CYS A 30 -2.57 -3.43 -23.44
C CYS A 30 -2.29 -3.79 -21.98
N HIS A 31 -2.07 -5.06 -21.71
CA HIS A 31 -2.01 -5.58 -20.35
C HIS A 31 -0.75 -5.14 -19.58
N PRO A 32 0.48 -5.22 -20.10
CA PRO A 32 1.68 -4.81 -19.37
C PRO A 32 1.79 -3.30 -19.16
N SER A 33 1.27 -2.48 -20.10
CA SER A 33 1.37 -1.02 -20.03
C SER A 33 0.39 -0.37 -19.07
N HIS A 34 -0.67 -1.09 -18.68
CA HIS A 34 -1.71 -0.59 -17.75
C HIS A 34 -1.65 -1.23 -16.36
N PHE A 35 -0.72 -2.14 -16.12
CA PHE A 35 -0.48 -2.66 -14.79
C PHE A 35 0.16 -1.60 -13.91
N LYS A 36 -0.49 -1.31 -12.79
CA LYS A 36 0.18 -0.61 -11.70
C LYS A 36 1.19 -1.57 -11.07
N LEU A 37 2.44 -1.46 -11.48
CA LEU A 37 3.53 -2.18 -10.83
C LEU A 37 3.64 -1.68 -9.40
N LEU A 38 3.32 -2.55 -8.45
CA LEU A 38 3.50 -2.27 -7.03
C LEU A 38 4.91 -2.70 -6.65
N PRO A 39 5.84 -1.77 -6.35
CA PRO A 39 7.19 -2.15 -5.97
C PRO A 39 7.17 -2.95 -4.68
N LEU A 40 7.98 -4.00 -4.65
CA LEU A 40 8.24 -4.78 -3.45
C LEU A 40 9.07 -3.94 -2.48
N ILE A 41 8.69 -3.94 -1.20
CA ILE A 41 9.33 -3.14 -0.16
C ILE A 41 9.68 -3.98 1.05
N ASP A 42 8.70 -4.79 1.49
CA ASP A 42 8.78 -5.53 2.74
C ASP A 42 7.78 -6.69 2.67
N PRO A 43 8.21 -7.94 2.93
CA PRO A 43 7.34 -9.11 2.91
C PRO A 43 6.07 -8.98 3.77
N LEU A 44 6.10 -8.15 4.82
CA LEU A 44 4.94 -7.89 5.68
C LEU A 44 3.81 -7.18 4.93
N ILE A 45 4.12 -6.32 3.97
CA ILE A 45 3.15 -5.45 3.31
C ILE A 45 3.02 -5.68 1.81
N ASP A 46 3.91 -6.46 1.20
CA ASP A 46 3.93 -6.64 -0.25
C ASP A 46 2.68 -7.35 -0.78
N ARG A 47 2.00 -8.14 0.05
CA ARG A 47 0.72 -8.76 -0.28
C ARG A 47 -0.46 -7.79 -0.35
N CYS A 48 -0.27 -6.51 0.00
CA CYS A 48 -1.32 -5.50 -0.01
C CYS A 48 -1.81 -5.21 -1.43
N ILE A 49 -3.11 -5.37 -1.65
CA ILE A 49 -3.79 -5.07 -2.92
C ILE A 49 -4.49 -3.70 -2.92
N GLU A 50 -4.27 -2.89 -1.90
CA GLU A 50 -4.83 -1.55 -1.73
C GLU A 50 -6.37 -1.50 -1.68
N CYS A 51 -7.05 -2.56 -1.26
CA CYS A 51 -8.51 -2.67 -1.22
C CYS A 51 -9.21 -1.74 -0.21
N GLY A 52 -8.51 -1.28 0.84
CA GLY A 52 -9.05 -0.34 1.84
C GLY A 52 -9.77 -0.97 3.04
N PHE A 53 -10.04 -2.28 3.05
CA PHE A 53 -10.79 -2.91 4.17
C PHE A 53 -10.16 -2.71 5.55
N CYS A 54 -8.84 -2.55 5.62
CA CYS A 54 -8.12 -2.28 6.87
C CYS A 54 -8.39 -0.88 7.44
N GLU A 55 -8.96 0.04 6.66
CA GLU A 55 -9.14 1.44 7.07
C GLU A 55 -10.23 1.60 8.14
N VAL A 56 -11.24 0.73 8.12
CA VAL A 56 -12.37 0.76 9.08
C VAL A 56 -11.88 0.66 10.52
N ASN A 57 -10.87 -0.17 10.77
CA ASN A 57 -10.32 -0.38 12.12
C ASN A 57 -9.07 0.47 12.40
N CYS A 58 -8.72 1.38 11.50
CA CYS A 58 -7.56 2.24 11.70
C CYS A 58 -7.95 3.51 12.47
N LEU A 59 -7.45 3.67 13.70
CA LEU A 59 -7.74 4.83 14.56
C LEU A 59 -7.39 6.18 13.93
N THR A 60 -6.45 6.20 12.99
CA THR A 60 -6.04 7.44 12.31
C THR A 60 -6.72 7.66 10.97
N CYS A 61 -7.63 6.76 10.57
CA CYS A 61 -8.38 6.93 9.32
C CYS A 61 -9.24 8.20 9.37
N GLY A 62 -9.15 9.01 8.33
CA GLY A 62 -9.87 10.28 8.26
C GLY A 62 -9.22 11.46 9.01
N LEU A 63 -8.24 11.20 9.89
CA LEU A 63 -7.50 12.26 10.62
C LEU A 63 -6.10 12.45 10.03
N LEU A 64 -5.41 11.34 9.75
CA LEU A 64 -4.05 11.29 9.21
C LEU A 64 -3.95 10.13 8.23
N LEU A 65 -2.77 9.51 8.08
CA LEU A 65 -2.63 8.36 7.20
C LEU A 65 -3.27 7.10 7.81
N SER A 66 -4.11 6.44 7.02
CA SER A 66 -4.62 5.11 7.33
C SER A 66 -3.56 4.02 7.11
N SER A 67 -3.85 2.79 7.55
CA SER A 67 -2.98 1.64 7.32
C SER A 67 -2.66 1.43 5.83
N ARG A 68 -3.66 1.49 4.95
CA ARG A 68 -3.47 1.40 3.50
C ARG A 68 -2.61 2.54 2.96
N GLN A 69 -2.92 3.78 3.35
CA GLN A 69 -2.19 4.95 2.88
C GLN A 69 -0.71 4.92 3.28
N ARG A 70 -0.40 4.38 4.47
CA ARG A 70 1.00 4.17 4.88
C ARG A 70 1.75 3.26 3.89
N ILE A 71 1.12 2.17 3.47
CA ILE A 71 1.72 1.26 2.49
C ILE A 71 1.91 1.96 1.14
N VAL A 72 0.90 2.69 0.66
CA VAL A 72 0.96 3.41 -0.63
C VAL A 72 2.11 4.40 -0.64
N VAL A 73 2.27 5.22 0.40
CA VAL A 73 3.38 6.19 0.48
C VAL A 73 4.74 5.48 0.51
N ARG A 74 4.85 4.39 1.25
CA ARG A 74 6.10 3.60 1.29
C ARG A 74 6.45 3.00 -0.08
N ARG A 75 5.46 2.51 -0.82
CA ARG A 75 5.64 2.02 -2.19
C ARG A 75 6.11 3.11 -3.12
N GLU A 76 5.54 4.30 -3.03
CA GLU A 76 5.98 5.42 -3.85
C GLU A 76 7.42 5.86 -3.53
N ILE A 77 7.79 5.91 -2.26
CA ILE A 77 9.19 6.15 -1.86
C ILE A 77 10.12 5.10 -2.46
N ALA A 78 9.76 3.81 -2.40
CA ALA A 78 10.56 2.74 -2.97
C ALA A 78 10.67 2.84 -4.50
N ARG A 79 9.57 3.16 -5.18
CA ARG A 79 9.55 3.37 -6.63
C ARG A 79 10.49 4.49 -7.04
N LEU A 80 10.38 5.65 -6.41
CA LEU A 80 11.23 6.81 -6.69
C LEU A 80 12.72 6.54 -6.42
N LYS A 81 13.01 5.78 -5.37
CA LYS A 81 14.40 5.36 -5.09
C LYS A 81 14.95 4.41 -6.15
N ALA A 82 14.15 3.44 -6.58
CA ALA A 82 14.55 2.47 -7.58
C ALA A 82 14.76 3.09 -8.96
N SER A 83 13.93 4.08 -9.33
CA SER A 83 14.07 4.81 -10.60
C SER A 83 15.20 5.84 -10.59
N GLY A 84 15.68 6.25 -9.42
CA GLY A 84 16.63 7.35 -9.26
C GLY A 84 16.02 8.73 -9.57
N GLU A 85 14.72 8.81 -9.80
CA GLU A 85 14.00 10.04 -10.08
C GLU A 85 13.94 10.93 -8.84
N ASN A 86 14.21 12.22 -9.06
CA ASN A 86 13.99 13.30 -8.10
C ASN A 86 14.36 12.99 -6.63
N PRO A 87 15.65 12.87 -6.27
CA PRO A 87 16.08 12.58 -4.89
C PRO A 87 15.64 13.64 -3.86
N ARG A 88 15.35 14.85 -4.32
CA ARG A 88 14.81 15.92 -3.46
C ARG A 88 13.39 15.58 -3.01
N LEU A 89 12.55 15.15 -3.94
CA LEU A 89 11.17 14.73 -3.66
C LEU A 89 11.15 13.52 -2.71
N VAL A 90 12.02 12.55 -2.90
CA VAL A 90 12.16 11.40 -1.99
C VAL A 90 12.39 11.86 -0.56
N ARG A 91 13.36 12.75 -0.34
CA ARG A 91 13.66 13.29 1.00
C ARG A 91 12.51 14.09 1.60
N GLU A 92 11.78 14.82 0.77
CA GLU A 92 10.61 15.58 1.19
C GLU A 92 9.48 14.65 1.64
N ILE A 93 9.14 13.63 0.84
CA ILE A 93 8.12 12.64 1.18
C ILE A 93 8.52 11.87 2.45
N GLU A 94 9.76 11.42 2.57
CA GLU A 94 10.25 10.72 3.77
C GLU A 94 10.15 11.58 5.04
N ARG A 95 10.49 12.85 4.93
CA ARG A 95 10.36 13.80 6.05
C ARG A 95 8.90 14.01 6.42
N GLY A 96 8.04 14.24 5.44
CA GLY A 96 6.60 14.42 5.63
C GLY A 96 5.91 13.17 6.19
N TYR A 97 6.39 11.99 5.82
CA TYR A 97 5.83 10.71 6.27
C TYR A 97 6.10 10.41 7.75
N ARG A 98 7.18 10.94 8.35
CA ARG A 98 7.58 10.59 9.71
C ARG A 98 6.48 10.78 10.76
N TYR A 99 5.79 11.88 10.74
CA TYR A 99 4.72 12.13 11.71
C TYR A 99 3.45 11.34 11.35
N PRO A 100 2.78 11.58 10.20
CA PRO A 100 1.51 10.94 9.91
C PRO A 100 1.63 9.44 9.61
N GLY A 101 2.78 8.97 9.14
CA GLY A 101 3.01 7.57 8.80
C GLY A 101 3.52 6.72 9.94
N GLU A 102 4.55 7.20 10.65
CA GLU A 102 5.23 6.40 11.67
C GLU A 102 4.75 6.72 13.09
N ARG A 103 4.70 8.03 13.48
CA ARG A 103 4.46 8.40 14.88
C ARG A 103 3.01 8.24 15.33
N THR A 104 2.07 8.38 14.41
CA THR A 104 0.62 8.36 14.72
C THR A 104 -0.01 6.98 14.65
N CYS A 105 0.69 5.95 14.17
CA CYS A 105 0.18 4.59 14.22
C CYS A 105 0.11 4.11 15.69
N ALA A 106 -1.06 3.66 16.13
CA ALA A 106 -1.23 3.10 17.47
C ALA A 106 -0.45 1.79 17.65
N GLY A 107 -0.21 1.05 16.57
CA GLY A 107 0.50 -0.23 16.60
C GLY A 107 -0.31 -1.37 17.22
N ASP A 108 -1.61 -1.17 17.41
CA ASP A 108 -2.53 -2.11 18.06
C ASP A 108 -2.85 -3.37 17.24
N GLY A 109 -2.48 -3.39 15.97
CA GLY A 109 -2.74 -4.51 15.07
C GLY A 109 -4.20 -4.66 14.61
N LEU A 110 -5.13 -3.81 15.06
CA LEU A 110 -6.55 -3.91 14.70
C LEU A 110 -6.81 -3.84 13.20
N CYS A 111 -5.93 -3.17 12.45
CA CYS A 111 -6.04 -3.13 10.99
C CYS A 111 -5.96 -4.53 10.35
N SER A 112 -5.27 -5.49 10.97
CA SER A 112 -5.12 -6.84 10.43
C SER A 112 -6.40 -7.67 10.51
N THR A 113 -7.33 -7.33 11.40
CA THR A 113 -8.57 -8.09 11.62
C THR A 113 -9.51 -8.06 10.41
N ASN A 114 -9.55 -6.94 9.69
CA ASN A 114 -10.34 -6.77 8.48
C ASN A 114 -9.49 -6.83 7.19
N TYR A 115 -8.21 -7.17 7.30
CA TYR A 115 -7.32 -7.25 6.15
C TYR A 115 -7.46 -8.63 5.49
N PRO A 116 -7.97 -8.74 4.24
CA PRO A 116 -8.19 -10.03 3.59
C PRO A 116 -6.93 -10.90 3.48
N VAL A 117 -5.76 -10.27 3.48
CA VAL A 117 -4.45 -10.92 3.38
C VAL A 117 -3.66 -10.90 4.71
N GLY A 118 -4.30 -10.55 5.81
CA GLY A 118 -3.75 -10.64 7.16
C GLY A 118 -2.51 -9.76 7.42
N ILE A 119 -2.47 -8.55 6.86
CA ILE A 119 -1.34 -7.63 7.06
C ILE A 119 -1.52 -6.81 8.32
N ASN A 120 -0.53 -6.84 9.21
CA ASN A 120 -0.43 -5.95 10.36
C ASN A 120 0.55 -4.80 10.05
N THR A 121 0.03 -3.63 9.67
CA THR A 121 0.86 -2.45 9.42
C THR A 121 1.52 -1.89 10.69
N GLY A 122 1.03 -2.26 11.86
CA GLY A 122 1.65 -1.92 13.14
C GLY A 122 3.05 -2.50 13.27
N GLU A 123 3.24 -3.76 12.88
CA GLU A 123 4.56 -4.41 12.90
C GLU A 123 5.57 -3.70 12.02
N GLN A 124 5.20 -3.33 10.79
CA GLN A 124 6.05 -2.52 9.94
C GLN A 124 6.39 -1.18 10.59
N THR A 125 5.41 -0.53 11.21
CA THR A 125 5.64 0.76 11.88
C THR A 125 6.61 0.61 13.04
N TYR A 126 6.52 -0.46 13.83
CA TYR A 126 7.48 -0.75 14.88
C TYR A 126 8.89 -0.98 14.34
N ALA A 127 9.02 -1.74 13.26
CA ALA A 127 10.32 -1.95 12.59
C ALA A 127 10.94 -0.60 12.14
N LEU A 128 10.14 0.28 11.52
CA LEU A 128 10.59 1.60 11.10
C LEU A 128 10.99 2.49 12.29
N ARG A 129 10.25 2.44 13.39
CA ARG A 129 10.60 3.16 14.63
C ARG A 129 11.89 2.63 15.23
N ALA A 130 12.07 1.31 15.26
CA ALA A 130 13.28 0.67 15.79
C ALA A 130 14.55 1.10 15.03
N LEU A 131 14.47 1.24 13.70
CA LEU A 131 15.59 1.74 12.89
C LEU A 131 16.02 3.18 13.22
N ARG A 132 15.16 3.94 13.90
CA ARG A 132 15.46 5.34 14.28
C ARG A 132 15.96 5.51 15.71
N VAL A 133 15.96 4.43 16.48
CA VAL A 133 16.48 4.44 17.86
C VAL A 133 17.99 4.36 17.80
N PRO A 134 18.74 5.32 18.36
CA PRO A 134 20.18 5.26 18.37
C PRO A 134 20.68 4.03 19.15
N PRO A 135 21.76 3.39 18.70
CA PRO A 135 22.42 2.34 19.47
C PRO A 135 22.75 2.84 20.88
N GLY A 136 22.38 2.08 21.92
CA GLY A 136 22.62 2.45 23.32
C GLY A 136 21.55 3.29 24.00
N SER A 137 20.51 3.72 23.30
CA SER A 137 19.37 4.45 23.91
C SER A 137 18.37 3.54 24.63
N LEU A 138 18.44 2.22 24.43
CA LEU A 138 17.67 1.24 25.17
C LEU A 138 18.25 1.12 26.59
N ARG A 139 17.65 1.79 27.57
CA ARG A 139 17.91 1.49 28.98
C ARG A 139 17.49 0.02 29.23
N PRO A 140 18.35 -0.81 29.87
CA PRO A 140 17.90 -2.13 30.28
C PRO A 140 16.65 -1.96 31.16
N ALA A 141 15.62 -2.75 30.90
CA ALA A 141 14.47 -2.80 31.80
C ALA A 141 15.00 -3.12 33.21
N VAL A 142 14.73 -2.22 34.15
CA VAL A 142 15.04 -2.48 35.56
C VAL A 142 14.18 -3.67 35.93
N SER A 143 14.81 -4.80 36.22
CA SER A 143 14.11 -5.96 36.80
C SER A 143 13.47 -5.50 38.10
N PRO A 144 12.16 -5.65 38.31
CA PRO A 144 11.56 -5.42 39.61
C PRO A 144 12.18 -6.44 40.57
N GLY A 145 12.87 -5.96 41.62
CA GLY A 145 13.38 -6.76 42.74
C GLY A 145 12.24 -7.34 43.54
#